data_8f2af0de398471ff25265b66171bcde5
#
_entry.id   8f2af0de398471ff25265b66171bcde5
#
_cell.length_a   1.000
_cell.length_b   1.000
_cell.length_c   1.000
_cell.angle_alpha   90.00
_cell.angle_beta   90.00
_cell.angle_gamma   90.00
#
_symmetry.space_group_name_H-M   'P 1'
#
loop_
_entity.id
_entity.type
_entity.pdbx_description
1 polymer ?
#
loop_
_entity_poly.entity_id
_entity_poly.type
_entity_poly.pdbx_seq_one_letter_code
_entity_poly.pdbx_strand_id
1 'polypeptide(L)'
;MKIGDKVRFLSEVGGGIVTGFQGKDIALVEDADGFDIPMPVRECVVIDADDYNIKRKPVAQKDVPDAAKSKGAVQTVKKSMEEEEDERPITYRTAERKGGDVLNVMLAFVPQDIKAISSTGFDAYIINDSNYTLSFAYLCAEGHNWRVRSWGTVQPNTKFYIEEFDKSILNELEHVAVQVLAFKDNKSFMIKPAVSVELRIDTVKFYKLHTFRESIFFEEPSLIYDIVKDDMPCLLYTSPSPRDA
;
A
#
# COMPACT_ATOMS: atom_id res chain seq x y z
N MET A 1 -0.46 1.41 33.04
CA MET A 1 -0.23 2.70 32.40
C MET A 1 0.15 3.73 33.45
N LYS A 2 1.22 4.49 33.24
CA LYS A 2 1.75 5.50 34.16
C LYS A 2 1.98 6.79 33.37
N ILE A 3 2.11 7.91 34.09
CA ILE A 3 2.54 9.18 33.49
C ILE A 3 3.96 8.99 32.93
N GLY A 4 4.17 9.40 31.68
CA GLY A 4 5.40 9.19 30.93
C GLY A 4 5.41 7.94 30.03
N ASP A 5 4.42 7.06 30.12
CA ASP A 5 4.30 5.90 29.22
C ASP A 5 3.95 6.39 27.80
N LYS A 6 4.64 5.85 26.79
CA LYS A 6 4.32 6.07 25.39
C LYS A 6 3.17 5.15 25.01
N VAL A 7 2.09 5.72 24.44
CA VAL A 7 0.87 4.98 24.13
C VAL A 7 0.44 5.17 22.69
N ARG A 8 -0.28 4.18 22.16
CA ARG A 8 -0.93 4.22 20.86
C ARG A 8 -2.42 3.99 21.03
N PHE A 9 -3.23 4.68 20.22
CA PHE A 9 -4.68 4.52 20.24
C PHE A 9 -5.11 3.28 19.45
N LEU A 10 -6.13 2.56 19.95
CA LEU A 10 -6.68 1.37 19.29
C LEU A 10 -7.75 1.73 18.25
N SER A 11 -8.50 2.79 18.50
CA SER A 11 -9.66 3.20 17.70
C SER A 11 -9.34 4.26 16.65
N GLU A 12 -8.19 4.95 16.79
CA GLU A 12 -7.77 6.04 15.90
C GLU A 12 -6.28 5.92 15.53
N VAL A 13 -5.92 6.56 14.40
CA VAL A 13 -4.51 6.63 13.99
C VAL A 13 -3.86 7.75 14.80
N GLY A 14 -3.00 7.38 15.76
CA GLY A 14 -2.27 8.33 16.59
C GLY A 14 -1.76 7.69 17.87
N GLY A 15 -1.08 8.50 18.68
CA GLY A 15 -0.53 8.14 19.96
C GLY A 15 0.28 9.29 20.53
N GLY A 16 0.81 9.13 21.73
CA GLY A 16 1.58 10.18 22.40
C GLY A 16 2.14 9.72 23.72
N ILE A 17 2.47 10.65 24.58
CA ILE A 17 3.00 10.40 25.92
C ILE A 17 1.90 10.72 26.94
N VAL A 18 1.68 9.83 27.90
CA VAL A 18 0.70 10.08 28.99
C VAL A 18 1.21 11.19 29.88
N THR A 19 0.55 12.34 29.87
CA THR A 19 0.87 13.51 30.72
C THR A 19 0.10 13.51 32.02
N GLY A 20 -1.09 12.86 32.05
CA GLY A 20 -1.93 12.85 33.24
C GLY A 20 -3.11 11.88 33.15
N PHE A 21 -3.93 11.89 34.20
CA PHE A 21 -5.19 11.14 34.24
C PHE A 21 -6.32 12.04 34.72
N GLN A 22 -7.45 12.00 34.03
CA GLN A 22 -8.67 12.65 34.44
C GLN A 22 -9.63 11.57 34.98
N GLY A 23 -9.60 11.38 36.29
CA GLY A 23 -10.33 10.30 36.96
C GLY A 23 -9.62 8.94 36.85
N LYS A 24 -10.40 7.83 36.85
CA LYS A 24 -9.86 6.46 36.77
C LYS A 24 -9.81 5.88 35.36
N ASP A 25 -10.57 6.46 34.44
CA ASP A 25 -10.87 5.85 33.16
C ASP A 25 -10.37 6.65 31.94
N ILE A 26 -9.87 7.88 32.16
CA ILE A 26 -9.41 8.76 31.09
C ILE A 26 -7.94 9.11 31.32
N ALA A 27 -7.11 8.87 30.32
CA ALA A 27 -5.72 9.32 30.25
C ALA A 27 -5.63 10.60 29.41
N LEU A 28 -4.83 11.56 29.83
CA LEU A 28 -4.41 12.69 29.00
C LEU A 28 -3.15 12.28 28.27
N VAL A 29 -3.21 12.28 26.96
CA VAL A 29 -2.11 11.89 26.08
C VAL A 29 -1.71 13.09 25.25
N GLU A 30 -0.47 13.53 25.42
CA GLU A 30 0.13 14.60 24.63
C GLU A 30 0.54 14.05 23.26
N ASP A 31 -0.04 14.61 22.20
CA ASP A 31 0.28 14.27 20.81
C ASP A 31 1.57 14.97 20.36
N ALA A 32 2.08 14.60 19.17
CA ALA A 32 3.27 15.19 18.55
C ALA A 32 3.22 16.73 18.39
N ASP A 33 2.02 17.29 18.33
CA ASP A 33 1.77 18.73 18.24
C ASP A 33 1.67 19.44 19.60
N GLY A 34 1.86 18.71 20.72
CA GLY A 34 1.86 19.26 22.08
C GLY A 34 0.47 19.49 22.67
N PHE A 35 -0.58 18.85 22.14
CA PHE A 35 -1.94 18.94 22.65
C PHE A 35 -2.30 17.73 23.52
N ASP A 36 -2.88 17.97 24.70
CA ASP A 36 -3.40 16.92 25.57
C ASP A 36 -4.74 16.41 25.04
N ILE A 37 -4.78 15.19 24.57
CA ILE A 37 -5.97 14.50 24.07
C ILE A 37 -6.51 13.60 25.19
N PRO A 38 -7.76 13.78 25.66
CA PRO A 38 -8.38 12.90 26.65
C PRO A 38 -8.85 11.62 25.96
N MET A 39 -8.22 10.48 26.30
CA MET A 39 -8.54 9.17 25.74
C MET A 39 -8.90 8.16 26.84
N PRO A 40 -9.88 7.27 26.60
CA PRO A 40 -10.18 6.18 27.54
C PRO A 40 -8.95 5.26 27.71
N VAL A 41 -8.60 4.96 28.95
CA VAL A 41 -7.42 4.09 29.28
C VAL A 41 -7.49 2.74 28.56
N ARG A 42 -8.68 2.19 28.34
CA ARG A 42 -8.91 0.92 27.63
C ARG A 42 -8.62 0.99 26.12
N GLU A 43 -8.57 2.19 25.55
CA GLU A 43 -8.29 2.43 24.13
C GLU A 43 -6.84 2.85 23.90
N CYS A 44 -6.03 2.89 24.96
CA CYS A 44 -4.61 3.20 24.90
C CYS A 44 -3.79 1.93 25.17
N VAL A 45 -2.86 1.60 24.27
CA VAL A 45 -1.89 0.52 24.43
C VAL A 45 -0.53 1.13 24.73
N VAL A 46 0.07 0.74 25.85
CA VAL A 46 1.43 1.16 26.21
C VAL A 46 2.41 0.45 25.27
N ILE A 47 3.27 1.23 24.62
CA ILE A 47 4.36 0.72 23.78
C ILE A 47 5.63 0.84 24.60
N ASP A 48 6.06 -0.27 25.26
CA ASP A 48 7.37 -0.33 25.88
C ASP A 48 8.45 -0.40 24.80
N ALA A 49 9.40 0.50 24.85
CA ALA A 49 10.52 0.60 23.91
C ALA A 49 11.46 -0.63 23.96
N ASP A 50 11.28 -1.52 24.93
CA ASP A 50 12.19 -2.66 25.17
C ASP A 50 11.75 -3.99 24.55
N ASP A 51 10.54 -4.11 24.01
CA ASP A 51 10.00 -5.40 23.53
C ASP A 51 10.36 -5.77 22.08
N TYR A 52 11.12 -4.97 21.36
CA TYR A 52 11.56 -5.31 19.99
C TYR A 52 12.92 -6.03 19.91
N ASN A 53 13.54 -6.40 21.06
CA ASN A 53 14.77 -7.16 21.09
C ASN A 53 14.49 -8.63 21.42
N ILE A 54 14.06 -9.41 20.44
CA ILE A 54 14.07 -10.88 20.52
C ILE A 54 15.53 -11.33 20.53
N LYS A 55 16.15 -11.32 21.71
CA LYS A 55 17.42 -12.00 21.95
C LYS A 55 17.21 -13.50 21.79
N ARG A 56 17.73 -14.06 20.70
CA ARG A 56 17.99 -15.50 20.59
C ARG A 56 18.82 -15.91 21.80
N LYS A 57 18.30 -16.80 22.65
CA LYS A 57 19.04 -17.42 23.75
C LYS A 57 20.17 -18.27 23.16
N PRO A 58 21.43 -18.05 23.52
CA PRO A 58 22.46 -19.06 23.28
C PRO A 58 22.34 -20.14 24.36
N VAL A 59 22.46 -21.37 23.94
CA VAL A 59 22.52 -22.58 24.74
C VAL A 59 23.74 -22.50 25.66
N ALA A 60 23.52 -22.86 26.92
CA ALA A 60 24.48 -22.85 28.00
C ALA A 60 25.71 -23.75 27.76
N GLN A 61 26.90 -23.24 28.07
CA GLN A 61 27.98 -24.05 28.56
C GLN A 61 28.51 -23.42 29.84
N LYS A 62 28.58 -24.28 30.88
CA LYS A 62 29.12 -24.02 32.21
C LYS A 62 30.65 -23.93 32.13
N ASP A 63 31.26 -23.06 32.87
CA ASP A 63 32.09 -23.33 34.04
C ASP A 63 32.85 -22.07 34.50
N VAL A 64 32.92 -21.91 35.81
CA VAL A 64 33.48 -20.89 36.73
C VAL A 64 34.95 -21.31 37.02
N PRO A 65 35.82 -20.56 37.71
CA PRO A 65 35.76 -19.26 38.39
C PRO A 65 37.02 -18.35 38.33
N ASP A 66 36.86 -17.23 38.99
CA ASP A 66 37.78 -16.51 39.90
C ASP A 66 38.61 -15.29 39.45
N ALA A 67 38.31 -14.26 40.22
CA ALA A 67 39.12 -13.27 40.92
C ALA A 67 40.00 -12.24 40.15
N ALA A 68 39.72 -11.00 40.35
CA ALA A 68 40.46 -10.02 41.16
C ALA A 68 40.25 -8.55 40.71
N LYS A 69 39.89 -7.80 41.71
CA LYS A 69 39.90 -6.33 41.89
C LYS A 69 40.93 -5.53 41.10
N SER A 70 40.50 -4.38 40.53
CA SER A 70 41.18 -3.11 40.90
C SER A 70 40.34 -1.87 40.51
N LYS A 71 40.44 -0.87 41.40
CA LYS A 71 39.79 0.45 41.37
C LYS A 71 40.45 1.37 40.32
N GLY A 72 39.67 2.28 39.77
CA GLY A 72 40.27 3.45 39.13
C GLY A 72 39.30 4.36 38.36
N ALA A 73 38.92 5.44 39.04
CA ALA A 73 38.68 6.80 38.49
C ALA A 73 37.58 7.05 37.47
N VAL A 74 36.58 7.76 37.94
CA VAL A 74 35.58 8.58 37.25
C VAL A 74 36.23 9.56 36.29
N GLN A 75 35.85 9.54 35.03
CA GLN A 75 35.85 10.72 34.19
C GLN A 75 34.52 10.80 33.44
N THR A 76 33.76 11.78 33.85
CA THR A 76 32.52 12.24 33.25
C THR A 76 32.83 12.85 31.89
N VAL A 77 32.56 12.13 30.81
CA VAL A 77 32.46 12.73 29.49
C VAL A 77 30.98 12.79 29.15
N LYS A 78 30.40 13.98 29.26
CA LYS A 78 29.13 14.31 28.64
C LYS A 78 29.32 14.21 27.12
N LYS A 79 28.96 13.08 26.54
CA LYS A 79 28.77 12.95 25.10
C LYS A 79 27.29 13.24 24.84
N SER A 80 27.04 14.38 24.24
CA SER A 80 25.75 14.71 23.63
C SER A 80 25.37 13.56 22.71
N MET A 81 24.34 12.80 23.08
CA MET A 81 23.67 11.90 22.16
C MET A 81 22.89 12.80 21.19
N GLU A 82 23.45 13.01 20.01
CA GLU A 82 22.66 13.34 18.86
C GLU A 82 21.79 12.11 18.60
N GLU A 83 20.48 12.24 18.75
CA GLU A 83 19.50 11.27 18.30
C GLU A 83 19.63 11.22 16.78
N GLU A 84 20.29 10.18 16.26
CA GLU A 84 20.17 9.83 14.86
C GLU A 84 18.73 9.39 14.67
N GLU A 85 17.91 10.28 14.10
CA GLU A 85 16.58 9.92 13.59
C GLU A 85 16.77 8.76 12.61
N ASP A 86 16.16 7.62 12.93
CA ASP A 86 16.18 6.44 12.06
C ASP A 86 15.31 6.74 10.82
N GLU A 87 15.90 7.36 9.81
CA GLU A 87 15.28 7.71 8.52
C GLU A 87 14.90 6.49 7.66
N ARG A 88 14.97 5.28 8.22
CA ARG A 88 14.54 4.10 7.46
C ARG A 88 13.03 4.17 7.22
N PRO A 89 12.58 4.17 5.96
CA PRO A 89 11.16 4.20 5.67
C PRO A 89 10.47 3.00 6.31
N ILE A 90 9.44 3.25 7.11
CA ILE A 90 8.59 2.20 7.67
C ILE A 90 7.89 1.55 6.49
N THR A 91 8.41 0.43 6.02
CA THR A 91 7.80 -0.33 4.93
C THR A 91 6.53 -1.00 5.46
N TYR A 92 5.40 -0.35 5.26
CA TYR A 92 4.09 -0.93 5.57
C TYR A 92 3.86 -2.11 4.61
N ARG A 93 3.96 -3.32 5.12
CA ARG A 93 3.65 -4.53 4.34
C ARG A 93 2.19 -4.87 4.56
N THR A 94 1.43 -4.85 3.47
CA THR A 94 0.07 -5.38 3.47
C THR A 94 0.07 -6.85 3.84
N ALA A 95 -0.82 -7.25 4.77
CA ALA A 95 -0.96 -8.64 5.17
C ALA A 95 -1.44 -9.49 3.98
N GLU A 96 -0.82 -10.65 3.79
CA GLU A 96 -1.27 -11.61 2.77
C GLU A 96 -2.64 -12.17 3.13
N ARG A 97 -3.50 -12.32 2.11
CA ARG A 97 -4.82 -12.93 2.24
C ARG A 97 -4.72 -14.44 1.95
N LYS A 98 -5.48 -15.23 2.70
CA LYS A 98 -5.63 -16.67 2.43
C LYS A 98 -6.27 -16.85 1.05
N GLY A 99 -5.60 -17.59 0.16
CA GLY A 99 -6.05 -17.81 -1.21
C GLY A 99 -5.67 -16.70 -2.21
N GLY A 100 -4.96 -15.64 -1.77
CA GLY A 100 -4.55 -14.52 -2.63
C GLY A 100 -3.31 -14.81 -3.49
N ASP A 101 -2.83 -16.05 -3.57
CA ASP A 101 -1.69 -16.43 -4.43
C ASP A 101 -2.10 -16.66 -5.89
N VAL A 102 -3.33 -16.32 -6.22
CA VAL A 102 -3.88 -16.23 -7.59
C VAL A 102 -3.74 -14.79 -8.05
N LEU A 103 -3.23 -14.60 -9.27
CA LEU A 103 -3.00 -13.28 -9.82
C LEU A 103 -4.28 -12.70 -10.39
N ASN A 104 -4.75 -11.59 -9.82
CA ASN A 104 -5.84 -10.78 -10.34
C ASN A 104 -5.36 -9.33 -10.46
N VAL A 105 -5.38 -8.81 -11.67
CA VAL A 105 -4.94 -7.44 -11.98
C VAL A 105 -5.99 -6.75 -12.83
N MET A 106 -6.34 -5.53 -12.47
CA MET A 106 -7.37 -4.78 -13.18
C MET A 106 -6.90 -3.35 -13.45
N LEU A 107 -7.38 -2.79 -14.55
CA LEU A 107 -7.29 -1.37 -14.87
C LEU A 107 -8.65 -0.74 -14.59
N ALA A 108 -8.66 0.31 -13.77
CA ALA A 108 -9.89 0.97 -13.36
C ALA A 108 -9.86 2.46 -13.69
N PHE A 109 -11.03 2.98 -14.04
CA PHE A 109 -11.29 4.39 -14.27
C PHE A 109 -12.41 4.86 -13.35
N VAL A 110 -12.14 5.89 -12.55
CA VAL A 110 -13.06 6.45 -11.57
C VAL A 110 -13.39 7.87 -11.95
N PRO A 111 -14.66 8.24 -12.14
CA PRO A 111 -15.04 9.61 -12.39
C PRO A 111 -14.85 10.45 -11.11
N GLN A 112 -14.31 11.66 -11.22
CA GLN A 112 -14.16 12.58 -10.10
C GLN A 112 -15.51 13.11 -9.60
N ASP A 113 -16.49 13.27 -10.48
CA ASP A 113 -17.88 13.55 -10.14
C ASP A 113 -18.82 12.72 -11.00
N ILE A 114 -19.36 11.65 -10.40
CA ILE A 114 -20.28 10.73 -11.07
C ILE A 114 -21.60 11.43 -11.51
N LYS A 115 -22.01 12.49 -10.82
CA LYS A 115 -23.23 13.25 -11.16
C LYS A 115 -23.03 14.15 -12.37
N ALA A 116 -21.80 14.60 -12.60
CA ALA A 116 -21.43 15.43 -13.74
C ALA A 116 -20.69 14.63 -14.82
N ILE A 117 -21.11 13.39 -15.12
CA ILE A 117 -20.43 12.46 -16.02
C ILE A 117 -20.14 13.04 -17.40
N SER A 118 -20.91 14.03 -17.86
CA SER A 118 -20.71 14.70 -19.15
C SER A 118 -19.49 15.63 -19.20
N SER A 119 -19.04 16.16 -18.06
CA SER A 119 -17.97 17.15 -17.95
C SER A 119 -16.84 16.80 -16.98
N THR A 120 -16.98 15.71 -16.21
CA THR A 120 -16.01 15.30 -15.21
C THR A 120 -14.69 14.80 -15.81
N GLY A 121 -13.60 14.95 -15.05
CA GLY A 121 -12.35 14.22 -15.22
C GLY A 121 -12.44 12.80 -14.66
N PHE A 122 -11.41 12.00 -14.91
CA PHE A 122 -11.31 10.61 -14.50
C PHE A 122 -9.92 10.33 -13.93
N ASP A 123 -9.89 9.50 -12.91
CA ASP A 123 -8.67 8.97 -12.33
C ASP A 123 -8.46 7.53 -12.78
N ALA A 124 -7.27 7.21 -13.27
CA ALA A 124 -6.88 5.87 -13.67
C ALA A 124 -6.10 5.17 -12.56
N TYR A 125 -6.38 3.88 -12.36
CA TYR A 125 -5.73 3.05 -11.36
C TYR A 125 -5.38 1.67 -11.89
N ILE A 126 -4.23 1.12 -11.45
CA ILE A 126 -3.97 -0.33 -11.48
C ILE A 126 -4.36 -0.90 -10.13
N ILE A 127 -5.17 -1.95 -10.14
CA ILE A 127 -5.58 -2.70 -8.95
C ILE A 127 -4.82 -4.02 -8.93
N ASN A 128 -4.17 -4.30 -7.82
CA ASN A 128 -3.54 -5.57 -7.52
C ASN A 128 -4.36 -6.31 -6.47
N ASP A 129 -5.15 -7.27 -6.88
CA ASP A 129 -5.96 -8.12 -6.01
C ASP A 129 -5.28 -9.49 -5.84
N SER A 130 -4.01 -9.48 -5.45
CA SER A 130 -3.19 -10.68 -5.20
C SER A 130 -2.17 -10.46 -4.09
N ASN A 131 -1.54 -11.55 -3.61
CA ASN A 131 -0.45 -11.51 -2.63
C ASN A 131 0.93 -11.27 -3.26
N TYR A 132 0.99 -10.98 -4.55
CA TYR A 132 2.23 -10.65 -5.25
C TYR A 132 2.46 -9.15 -5.28
N THR A 133 3.71 -8.73 -5.20
CA THR A 133 4.12 -7.40 -5.62
C THR A 133 4.17 -7.39 -7.15
N LEU A 134 3.61 -6.36 -7.77
CA LEU A 134 3.58 -6.23 -9.23
C LEU A 134 4.50 -5.11 -9.68
N SER A 135 5.35 -5.38 -10.67
CA SER A 135 5.95 -4.34 -11.49
C SER A 135 5.14 -4.21 -12.77
N PHE A 136 4.73 -3.00 -13.14
CA PHE A 136 3.89 -2.78 -14.31
C PHE A 136 4.41 -1.67 -15.22
N ALA A 137 4.01 -1.73 -16.48
CA ALA A 137 4.07 -0.63 -17.42
C ALA A 137 2.69 -0.45 -18.08
N TYR A 138 2.19 0.78 -18.10
CA TYR A 138 0.96 1.18 -18.76
C TYR A 138 1.32 2.03 -19.98
N LEU A 139 0.86 1.61 -21.14
CA LEU A 139 1.25 2.16 -22.45
C LEU A 139 0.02 2.55 -23.24
N CYS A 140 0.14 3.55 -24.11
CA CYS A 140 -0.84 3.85 -25.16
C CYS A 140 -0.20 3.66 -26.52
N ALA A 141 -1.03 3.27 -27.50
CA ALA A 141 -0.60 3.15 -28.88
C ALA A 141 -0.35 4.52 -29.51
N GLU A 142 0.74 4.62 -30.26
CA GLU A 142 1.13 5.80 -31.03
C GLU A 142 1.50 5.34 -32.46
N GLY A 143 0.50 5.28 -33.33
CA GLY A 143 0.65 4.68 -34.65
C GLY A 143 0.94 3.18 -34.55
N HIS A 144 2.11 2.76 -35.02
CA HIS A 144 2.57 1.37 -34.91
C HIS A 144 3.45 1.09 -33.69
N ASN A 145 3.70 2.08 -32.86
CA ASN A 145 4.56 1.99 -31.69
C ASN A 145 3.76 2.20 -30.40
N TRP A 146 4.43 2.00 -29.26
CA TRP A 146 3.86 2.18 -27.94
C TRP A 146 4.60 3.28 -27.19
N ARG A 147 3.87 4.14 -26.50
CA ARG A 147 4.39 5.15 -25.60
C ARG A 147 4.02 4.80 -24.18
N VAL A 148 5.00 4.76 -23.28
CA VAL A 148 4.78 4.57 -21.85
C VAL A 148 4.11 5.81 -21.27
N ARG A 149 2.97 5.65 -20.61
CA ARG A 149 2.27 6.70 -19.87
C ARG A 149 2.63 6.64 -18.38
N SER A 150 2.69 5.44 -17.83
CA SER A 150 3.07 5.24 -16.43
C SER A 150 3.72 3.87 -16.24
N TRP A 151 4.55 3.77 -15.22
CA TRP A 151 5.17 2.53 -14.77
C TRP A 151 5.45 2.60 -13.28
N GLY A 152 5.57 1.46 -12.64
CA GLY A 152 5.83 1.44 -11.20
C GLY A 152 5.66 0.07 -10.58
N THR A 153 5.55 0.09 -9.24
CA THR A 153 5.35 -1.11 -8.43
C THR A 153 4.07 -0.97 -7.61
N VAL A 154 3.23 -2.00 -7.62
CA VAL A 154 1.99 -2.07 -6.85
C VAL A 154 2.13 -3.12 -5.77
N GLN A 155 1.92 -2.73 -4.52
CA GLN A 155 2.00 -3.63 -3.38
C GLN A 155 0.85 -4.65 -3.38
N PRO A 156 1.00 -5.80 -2.70
CA PRO A 156 -0.07 -6.79 -2.56
C PRO A 156 -1.36 -6.19 -2.02
N ASN A 157 -2.50 -6.56 -2.62
CA ASN A 157 -3.84 -6.14 -2.18
C ASN A 157 -4.05 -4.63 -2.09
N THR A 158 -3.40 -3.88 -3.00
CA THR A 158 -3.51 -2.41 -3.08
C THR A 158 -3.85 -1.95 -4.50
N LYS A 159 -4.09 -0.67 -4.63
CA LYS A 159 -4.27 0.02 -5.91
C LYS A 159 -3.21 1.11 -6.07
N PHE A 160 -2.79 1.33 -7.29
CA PHE A 160 -1.81 2.36 -7.65
C PHE A 160 -2.48 3.38 -8.55
N TYR A 161 -2.40 4.65 -8.18
CA TYR A 161 -2.85 5.76 -9.00
C TYR A 161 -1.92 5.95 -10.19
N ILE A 162 -2.45 5.97 -11.41
CA ILE A 162 -1.69 6.13 -12.65
C ILE A 162 -1.63 7.59 -13.06
N GLU A 163 -2.79 8.16 -13.35
CA GLU A 163 -2.94 9.52 -13.89
C GLU A 163 -4.38 10.02 -13.75
N GLU A 164 -4.52 11.33 -13.77
CA GLU A 164 -5.78 12.02 -14.01
C GLU A 164 -5.89 12.39 -15.48
N PHE A 165 -7.08 12.29 -16.04
CA PHE A 165 -7.32 12.70 -17.42
C PHE A 165 -8.75 13.21 -17.62
N ASP A 166 -8.91 14.03 -18.64
CA ASP A 166 -10.21 14.48 -19.12
C ASP A 166 -10.59 13.81 -20.45
N LYS A 167 -11.75 14.15 -20.95
CA LYS A 167 -12.27 13.56 -22.18
C LYS A 167 -11.51 13.95 -23.44
N SER A 168 -10.65 14.96 -23.40
CA SER A 168 -9.88 15.41 -24.57
C SER A 168 -8.88 14.36 -25.02
N ILE A 169 -8.36 13.57 -24.07
CA ILE A 169 -7.35 12.54 -24.36
C ILE A 169 -7.92 11.12 -24.51
N LEU A 170 -9.24 10.94 -24.44
CA LEU A 170 -9.86 9.61 -24.58
C LEU A 170 -9.45 8.87 -25.85
N ASN A 171 -9.23 9.60 -26.96
CA ASN A 171 -8.77 8.98 -28.21
C ASN A 171 -7.39 8.34 -28.08
N GLU A 172 -6.50 8.89 -27.22
CA GLU A 172 -5.20 8.29 -26.96
C GLU A 172 -5.31 7.04 -26.09
N LEU A 173 -6.39 6.93 -25.30
CA LEU A 173 -6.66 5.81 -24.41
C LEU A 173 -7.50 4.70 -25.07
N GLU A 174 -7.93 4.88 -26.33
CA GLU A 174 -8.70 3.86 -27.04
C GLU A 174 -7.93 2.54 -27.17
N HIS A 175 -6.62 2.61 -27.39
CA HIS A 175 -5.77 1.44 -27.53
C HIS A 175 -4.60 1.52 -26.55
N VAL A 176 -4.67 0.73 -25.51
CA VAL A 176 -3.66 0.68 -24.43
C VAL A 176 -3.12 -0.72 -24.26
N ALA A 177 -1.94 -0.80 -23.66
CA ALA A 177 -1.35 -2.07 -23.23
C ALA A 177 -0.90 -2.01 -21.77
N VAL A 178 -1.01 -3.14 -21.08
CA VAL A 178 -0.51 -3.30 -19.72
C VAL A 178 0.43 -4.49 -19.68
N GLN A 179 1.65 -4.24 -19.24
CA GLN A 179 2.63 -5.27 -18.98
C GLN A 179 2.81 -5.44 -17.48
N VAL A 180 2.87 -6.67 -17.00
CA VAL A 180 2.95 -7.00 -15.58
C VAL A 180 3.94 -8.12 -15.31
N LEU A 181 4.79 -7.92 -14.29
CA LEU A 181 5.64 -8.95 -13.68
C LEU A 181 5.22 -9.10 -12.21
N ALA A 182 4.98 -10.34 -11.77
CA ALA A 182 4.57 -10.66 -10.41
C ALA A 182 5.69 -11.37 -9.65
N PHE A 183 6.00 -10.90 -8.43
CA PHE A 183 7.07 -11.44 -7.59
C PHE A 183 6.75 -11.25 -6.10
N LYS A 184 7.56 -11.86 -5.21
CA LYS A 184 7.51 -11.63 -3.76
C LYS A 184 8.91 -11.31 -3.25
N ASP A 185 9.07 -10.18 -2.57
CA ASP A 185 10.39 -9.66 -2.18
C ASP A 185 11.10 -10.48 -1.10
N ASN A 186 10.35 -11.15 -0.22
CA ASN A 186 10.89 -11.64 1.04
C ASN A 186 10.79 -13.14 1.25
N LYS A 187 10.27 -13.87 0.29
CA LYS A 187 10.11 -15.33 0.38
C LYS A 187 10.11 -15.98 -0.99
N SER A 188 10.38 -17.26 -1.01
CA SER A 188 10.19 -18.06 -2.23
C SER A 188 8.71 -18.06 -2.63
N PHE A 189 8.46 -18.02 -3.92
CA PHE A 189 7.12 -18.00 -4.51
C PHE A 189 7.06 -18.83 -5.78
N MET A 190 5.85 -19.20 -6.19
CA MET A 190 5.63 -19.81 -7.48
C MET A 190 5.69 -18.72 -8.57
N ILE A 191 6.62 -18.88 -9.51
CA ILE A 191 6.77 -17.93 -10.61
C ILE A 191 5.49 -17.85 -11.44
N LYS A 192 5.06 -16.63 -11.72
CA LYS A 192 3.95 -16.36 -12.64
C LYS A 192 4.52 -15.97 -14.01
N PRO A 193 3.86 -16.34 -15.11
CA PRO A 193 4.25 -15.85 -16.43
C PRO A 193 4.24 -14.34 -16.51
N ALA A 194 5.17 -13.76 -17.27
CA ALA A 194 5.11 -12.35 -17.63
C ALA A 194 3.83 -12.10 -18.46
N VAL A 195 3.08 -11.09 -18.08
CA VAL A 195 1.83 -10.73 -18.74
C VAL A 195 2.04 -9.51 -19.64
N SER A 196 1.53 -9.57 -20.86
CA SER A 196 1.39 -8.41 -21.75
C SER A 196 0.01 -8.50 -22.40
N VAL A 197 -0.86 -7.56 -22.07
CA VAL A 197 -2.25 -7.53 -22.56
C VAL A 197 -2.51 -6.21 -23.24
N GLU A 198 -3.02 -6.29 -24.46
CA GLU A 198 -3.52 -5.14 -25.21
C GLU A 198 -5.04 -5.03 -25.03
N LEU A 199 -5.51 -3.82 -24.79
CA LEU A 199 -6.92 -3.51 -24.52
C LEU A 199 -7.41 -2.46 -25.50
N ARG A 200 -8.59 -2.70 -26.06
CA ARG A 200 -9.36 -1.64 -26.71
C ARG A 200 -10.42 -1.12 -25.75
N ILE A 201 -10.21 0.11 -25.30
CA ILE A 201 -11.12 0.79 -24.38
C ILE A 201 -12.23 1.43 -25.20
N ASP A 202 -13.46 1.03 -24.93
CA ASP A 202 -14.63 1.69 -25.53
C ASP A 202 -14.84 3.07 -24.89
N THR A 203 -14.36 4.10 -25.57
CA THR A 203 -14.41 5.49 -25.11
C THR A 203 -15.84 6.02 -24.93
N VAL A 204 -16.83 5.42 -25.62
CA VAL A 204 -18.25 5.78 -25.46
C VAL A 204 -18.77 5.48 -24.06
N LYS A 205 -18.15 4.50 -23.37
CA LYS A 205 -18.51 4.17 -21.97
C LYS A 205 -18.29 5.33 -21.01
N PHE A 206 -17.34 6.21 -21.28
CA PHE A 206 -17.04 7.38 -20.43
C PHE A 206 -18.11 8.48 -20.47
N TYR A 207 -19.09 8.37 -21.38
CA TYR A 207 -20.22 9.28 -21.50
C TYR A 207 -21.52 8.70 -20.93
N LYS A 208 -21.49 7.42 -20.48
CA LYS A 208 -22.69 6.69 -20.06
C LYS A 208 -22.60 6.34 -18.58
N LEU A 209 -23.45 6.94 -17.75
CA LEU A 209 -23.48 6.72 -16.31
C LEU A 209 -23.60 5.23 -15.93
N HIS A 210 -24.46 4.47 -16.62
CA HIS A 210 -24.72 3.06 -16.32
C HIS A 210 -23.55 2.11 -16.60
N THR A 211 -22.48 2.58 -17.22
CA THR A 211 -21.26 1.78 -17.46
C THR A 211 -20.34 1.75 -16.25
N PHE A 212 -20.46 2.73 -15.36
CA PHE A 212 -19.79 2.76 -14.08
C PHE A 212 -20.59 1.97 -13.05
N ARG A 213 -19.95 1.05 -12.37
CA ARG A 213 -20.59 0.15 -11.41
C ARG A 213 -19.91 0.24 -10.06
N GLU A 214 -20.69 -0.01 -9.02
CA GLU A 214 -20.15 -0.18 -7.68
C GLU A 214 -19.15 -1.35 -7.64
N SER A 215 -18.08 -1.19 -6.92
CA SER A 215 -17.04 -2.21 -6.74
C SER A 215 -16.52 -2.22 -5.30
N ILE A 216 -15.90 -3.32 -4.91
CA ILE A 216 -15.26 -3.41 -3.58
C ILE A 216 -13.97 -2.60 -3.49
N PHE A 217 -13.46 -2.06 -4.61
CA PHE A 217 -12.20 -1.37 -4.68
C PHE A 217 -12.31 0.14 -4.50
N PHE A 218 -13.49 0.70 -4.76
CA PHE A 218 -13.74 2.15 -4.71
C PHE A 218 -15.08 2.42 -4.05
N GLU A 219 -15.16 3.55 -3.36
CA GLU A 219 -16.42 4.07 -2.83
C GLU A 219 -17.33 4.60 -3.95
N GLU A 220 -16.70 5.21 -4.97
CA GLU A 220 -17.39 5.71 -6.15
C GLU A 220 -17.54 4.62 -7.22
N PRO A 221 -18.64 4.66 -8.02
CA PRO A 221 -18.80 3.77 -9.14
C PRO A 221 -17.65 3.89 -10.15
N SER A 222 -17.15 2.77 -10.62
CA SER A 222 -15.96 2.70 -11.46
C SER A 222 -16.15 1.85 -12.70
N LEU A 223 -15.37 2.12 -13.75
CA LEU A 223 -15.28 1.32 -14.97
C LEU A 223 -14.02 0.47 -14.87
N ILE A 224 -14.19 -0.84 -14.74
CA ILE A 224 -13.08 -1.78 -14.49
C ILE A 224 -12.91 -2.72 -15.67
N TYR A 225 -11.65 -2.91 -16.08
CA TYR A 225 -11.22 -3.88 -17.08
C TYR A 225 -10.28 -4.90 -16.43
N ASP A 226 -10.60 -6.17 -16.56
CA ASP A 226 -9.71 -7.25 -16.11
C ASP A 226 -8.50 -7.34 -17.06
N ILE A 227 -7.29 -7.27 -16.50
CA ILE A 227 -6.03 -7.50 -17.22
C ILE A 227 -5.62 -8.96 -17.06
N VAL A 228 -5.65 -9.44 -15.82
CA VAL A 228 -5.43 -10.83 -15.45
C VAL A 228 -6.54 -11.23 -14.51
N LYS A 229 -7.16 -12.36 -14.78
CA LYS A 229 -8.17 -12.96 -13.92
C LYS A 229 -7.84 -14.43 -13.69
N ASP A 230 -7.76 -14.83 -12.42
CA ASP A 230 -7.45 -16.21 -12.01
C ASP A 230 -6.19 -16.78 -12.70
N ASP A 231 -5.09 -16.01 -12.65
CA ASP A 231 -3.82 -16.29 -13.34
C ASP A 231 -3.86 -16.26 -14.88
N MET A 232 -5.02 -16.00 -15.49
CA MET A 232 -5.19 -15.99 -16.94
C MET A 232 -5.22 -14.57 -17.48
N PRO A 233 -4.34 -14.23 -18.45
CA PRO A 233 -4.42 -12.95 -19.15
C PRO A 233 -5.76 -12.81 -19.87
N CYS A 234 -6.44 -11.68 -19.67
CA CYS A 234 -7.70 -11.38 -20.35
C CYS A 234 -7.41 -10.82 -21.74
N LEU A 235 -7.26 -11.71 -22.72
CA LEU A 235 -7.14 -11.32 -24.12
C LEU A 235 -8.52 -10.86 -24.59
N LEU A 236 -8.74 -9.56 -24.72
CA LEU A 236 -9.90 -9.05 -25.43
C LEU A 236 -9.70 -9.30 -26.92
N TYR A 237 -10.06 -10.50 -27.36
CA TYR A 237 -10.22 -10.79 -28.78
C TYR A 237 -11.31 -9.86 -29.33
N THR A 238 -10.92 -8.85 -30.07
CA THR A 238 -11.81 -8.31 -31.10
C THR A 238 -11.89 -9.40 -32.15
N SER A 239 -12.94 -10.23 -32.10
CA SER A 239 -13.26 -11.09 -33.22
C SER A 239 -13.27 -10.22 -34.47
N PRO A 240 -12.50 -10.55 -35.54
CA PRO A 240 -12.64 -9.84 -36.79
C PRO A 240 -14.12 -9.90 -37.17
N SER A 241 -14.69 -8.75 -37.46
CA SER A 241 -16.09 -8.67 -37.93
C SER A 241 -16.23 -9.60 -39.12
N PRO A 242 -17.33 -10.40 -39.24
CA PRO A 242 -17.59 -11.24 -40.41
C PRO A 242 -17.71 -10.48 -41.74
N ARG A 243 -17.48 -9.17 -41.74
CA ARG A 243 -17.51 -8.29 -42.93
C ARG A 243 -16.13 -8.07 -43.57
N ASP A 244 -15.04 -8.58 -42.98
CA ASP A 244 -13.67 -8.43 -43.48
C ASP A 244 -13.13 -9.74 -44.11
N ALA A 245 -14.04 -10.65 -44.50
CA ALA A 245 -13.75 -11.88 -45.24
C ALA A 245 -14.36 -11.83 -46.65
#